data_4ae0d11c256e0794360dd10938c13b96
#
_entry.id   4ae0d11c256e0794360dd10938c13b96
#
_cell.length_a   1.000
_cell.length_b   1.000
_cell.length_c   1.000
_cell.angle_alpha   90.00
_cell.angle_beta   90.00
_cell.angle_gamma   90.00
#
_symmetry.space_group_name_H-M   'P 1'
#
loop_
_entity.id
_entity.type
_entity.pdbx_description
1 polymer ?
#
loop_
_entity_poly.entity_id
_entity_poly.type
_entity_poly.pdbx_seq_one_letter_code
_entity_poly.pdbx_strand_id
1 'polypeptide(L)'
;MRHAFVFVISTVLASSAARAQAPRKTPGGERARVEREIQKLEEHRFQAMIGVDLKTLDRLLADDLSYTHSSGKVDTKATFLAALRSGELKYESIRTEDIKTRVYGNSAVVTGRGEIKVKSGNQELSFPIRFTDVYVKRDGRWVMVAWQSTRIAQQ
;
A
#
# COMPACT_ATOMS: atom_id res chain seq x y z
N MET A 1 -72.80 53.35 -8.63
CA MET A 1 -71.79 52.61 -9.43
C MET A 1 -70.76 52.08 -8.47
N ARG A 2 -70.79 50.77 -8.19
CA ARG A 2 -69.87 50.11 -7.24
C ARG A 2 -68.88 49.28 -8.05
N HIS A 3 -67.60 49.64 -8.05
CA HIS A 3 -66.53 48.92 -8.70
C HIS A 3 -66.00 47.87 -7.73
N ALA A 4 -66.14 46.58 -8.09
CA ALA A 4 -65.57 45.48 -7.37
C ALA A 4 -64.13 45.25 -7.89
N PHE A 5 -63.16 45.39 -6.99
CA PHE A 5 -61.76 44.98 -7.25
C PHE A 5 -61.61 43.49 -6.93
N VAL A 6 -61.27 42.71 -7.95
CA VAL A 6 -60.93 41.27 -7.81
C VAL A 6 -59.40 41.22 -7.54
N PHE A 7 -58.99 40.78 -6.36
CA PHE A 7 -57.61 40.45 -6.04
C PHE A 7 -57.31 38.99 -6.50
N VAL A 8 -56.46 38.84 -7.51
CA VAL A 8 -55.91 37.55 -7.88
C VAL A 8 -54.66 37.29 -7.05
N ILE A 9 -54.75 36.31 -6.12
CA ILE A 9 -53.63 35.86 -5.33
C ILE A 9 -52.90 34.75 -6.12
N SER A 10 -51.77 35.07 -6.73
CA SER A 10 -50.87 34.09 -7.39
C SER A 10 -50.03 33.38 -6.33
N THR A 11 -50.35 32.12 -6.06
CA THR A 11 -49.55 31.24 -5.16
C THR A 11 -48.35 30.72 -5.95
N VAL A 12 -47.17 31.21 -5.63
CA VAL A 12 -45.88 30.67 -6.15
C VAL A 12 -45.49 29.46 -5.32
N LEU A 13 -45.65 28.26 -5.89
CA LEU A 13 -45.11 27.04 -5.32
C LEU A 13 -43.59 27.02 -5.54
N ALA A 14 -42.86 27.29 -4.47
CA ALA A 14 -41.42 27.09 -4.45
C ALA A 14 -41.09 25.60 -4.28
N SER A 15 -40.78 24.91 -5.37
CA SER A 15 -40.26 23.54 -5.37
C SER A 15 -38.82 23.55 -4.82
N SER A 16 -38.65 23.23 -3.54
CA SER A 16 -37.34 22.97 -2.97
C SER A 16 -36.83 21.59 -3.42
N ALA A 17 -36.03 21.59 -4.49
CA ALA A 17 -35.28 20.39 -4.89
C ALA A 17 -34.26 20.05 -3.80
N ALA A 18 -34.54 19.03 -3.01
CA ALA A 18 -33.60 18.46 -2.06
C ALA A 18 -32.41 17.90 -2.83
N ARG A 19 -31.29 18.66 -2.82
CA ARG A 19 -30.02 18.22 -3.42
C ARG A 19 -29.47 17.11 -2.53
N ALA A 20 -29.55 15.86 -3.00
CA ALA A 20 -28.95 14.73 -2.33
C ALA A 20 -27.45 14.98 -2.13
N GLN A 21 -27.03 15.23 -0.89
CA GLN A 21 -25.62 15.36 -0.58
C GLN A 21 -24.96 13.98 -0.71
N ALA A 22 -23.93 13.89 -1.57
CA ALA A 22 -23.09 12.70 -1.63
C ALA A 22 -22.57 12.34 -0.23
N PRO A 23 -22.48 11.05 0.13
CA PRO A 23 -22.06 10.63 1.46
C PRO A 23 -20.69 11.21 1.79
N ARG A 24 -20.59 11.97 2.87
CA ARG A 24 -19.31 12.51 3.36
C ARG A 24 -18.42 11.34 3.74
N LYS A 25 -17.27 11.20 3.07
CA LYS A 25 -16.22 10.25 3.44
C LYS A 25 -15.75 10.60 4.86
N THR A 26 -15.99 9.71 5.81
CA THR A 26 -15.49 9.89 7.18
C THR A 26 -13.98 9.71 7.19
N PRO A 27 -13.20 10.52 7.94
CA PRO A 27 -11.74 10.39 8.02
C PRO A 27 -11.27 8.98 8.38
N GLY A 28 -12.00 8.29 9.25
CA GLY A 28 -11.72 6.88 9.63
C GLY A 28 -11.94 5.90 8.49
N GLY A 29 -12.97 6.09 7.67
CA GLY A 29 -13.26 5.24 6.51
C GLY A 29 -12.22 5.37 5.40
N GLU A 30 -11.72 6.58 5.15
CA GLU A 30 -10.65 6.82 4.18
C GLU A 30 -9.33 6.18 4.62
N ARG A 31 -8.96 6.34 5.91
CA ARG A 31 -7.78 5.70 6.49
C ARG A 31 -7.82 4.18 6.33
N ALA A 32 -8.91 3.54 6.76
CA ALA A 32 -9.09 2.10 6.64
C ALA A 32 -9.05 1.61 5.18
N ARG A 33 -9.52 2.44 4.22
CA ARG A 33 -9.41 2.14 2.78
C ARG A 33 -7.95 2.12 2.34
N VAL A 34 -7.17 3.12 2.74
CA VAL A 34 -5.74 3.20 2.40
C VAL A 34 -4.95 2.06 3.06
N GLU A 35 -5.22 1.72 4.31
CA GLU A 35 -4.58 0.59 4.99
C GLU A 35 -4.78 -0.72 4.20
N ARG A 36 -6.00 -1.00 3.76
CA ARG A 36 -6.29 -2.17 2.89
C ARG A 36 -5.61 -2.09 1.53
N GLU A 37 -5.50 -0.90 0.95
CA GLU A 37 -4.78 -0.68 -0.31
C GLU A 37 -3.30 -1.06 -0.16
N ILE A 38 -2.64 -0.57 0.89
CA ILE A 38 -1.23 -0.90 1.18
C ILE A 38 -1.05 -2.40 1.43
N GLN A 39 -1.93 -3.05 2.19
CA GLN A 39 -1.85 -4.50 2.43
C GLN A 39 -1.90 -5.31 1.12
N LYS A 40 -2.76 -4.91 0.18
CA LYS A 40 -2.80 -5.55 -1.15
C LYS A 40 -1.52 -5.31 -1.95
N LEU A 41 -0.92 -4.12 -1.84
CA LEU A 41 0.38 -3.84 -2.48
C LEU A 41 1.48 -4.73 -1.90
N GLU A 42 1.49 -4.98 -0.59
CA GLU A 42 2.39 -5.93 0.06
C GLU A 42 2.24 -7.34 -0.49
N GLU A 43 1.01 -7.85 -0.56
CA GLU A 43 0.72 -9.17 -1.13
C GLU A 43 1.22 -9.27 -2.59
N HIS A 44 0.90 -8.27 -3.42
CA HIS A 44 1.34 -8.22 -4.82
C HIS A 44 2.87 -8.18 -4.93
N ARG A 45 3.54 -7.41 -4.06
CA ARG A 45 5.00 -7.32 -4.02
C ARG A 45 5.62 -8.68 -3.69
N PHE A 46 5.15 -9.35 -2.66
CA PHE A 46 5.67 -10.67 -2.28
C PHE A 46 5.44 -11.71 -3.38
N GLN A 47 4.26 -11.73 -3.99
CA GLN A 47 4.01 -12.63 -5.13
C GLN A 47 4.90 -12.30 -6.34
N ALA A 48 5.09 -11.02 -6.64
CA ALA A 48 6.00 -10.59 -7.71
C ALA A 48 7.47 -10.96 -7.43
N MET A 49 7.90 -10.94 -6.16
CA MET A 49 9.25 -11.41 -5.78
C MET A 49 9.41 -12.92 -5.99
N ILE A 50 8.43 -13.72 -5.58
CA ILE A 50 8.44 -15.18 -5.76
C ILE A 50 8.39 -15.54 -7.26
N GLY A 51 7.52 -14.87 -8.02
CA GLY A 51 7.32 -15.11 -9.45
C GLY A 51 8.35 -14.41 -10.37
N VAL A 52 9.26 -13.61 -9.81
CA VAL A 52 10.23 -12.77 -10.55
C VAL A 52 9.54 -11.86 -11.57
N ASP A 53 8.36 -11.32 -11.22
CA ASP A 53 7.67 -10.30 -12.02
C ASP A 53 8.32 -8.93 -11.84
N LEU A 54 9.40 -8.72 -12.58
CA LEU A 54 10.20 -7.49 -12.52
C LEU A 54 9.39 -6.26 -12.95
N LYS A 55 8.42 -6.41 -13.86
CA LYS A 55 7.58 -5.30 -14.31
C LYS A 55 6.66 -4.80 -13.19
N THR A 56 6.08 -5.70 -12.43
CA THR A 56 5.28 -5.34 -11.26
C THR A 56 6.15 -4.74 -10.16
N LEU A 57 7.31 -5.34 -9.87
CA LEU A 57 8.25 -4.81 -8.88
C LEU A 57 8.74 -3.41 -9.26
N ASP A 58 9.07 -3.16 -10.52
CA ASP A 58 9.49 -1.84 -10.99
C ASP A 58 8.47 -0.74 -10.72
N ARG A 59 7.16 -1.06 -10.80
CA ARG A 59 6.08 -0.13 -10.49
C ARG A 59 5.83 0.07 -8.99
N LEU A 60 6.08 -0.96 -8.17
CA LEU A 60 5.82 -0.92 -6.73
C LEU A 60 6.97 -0.34 -5.93
N LEU A 61 8.20 -0.43 -6.44
CA LEU A 61 9.41 0.04 -5.80
C LEU A 61 9.79 1.44 -6.30
N ALA A 62 10.11 2.33 -5.39
CA ALA A 62 10.57 3.68 -5.72
C ALA A 62 12.00 3.66 -6.27
N ASP A 63 12.36 4.62 -7.12
CA ASP A 63 13.70 4.70 -7.71
C ASP A 63 14.79 5.00 -6.65
N ASP A 64 14.41 5.67 -5.56
CA ASP A 64 15.24 5.93 -4.38
C ASP A 64 15.09 4.88 -3.28
N LEU A 65 14.67 3.66 -3.62
CA LEU A 65 14.50 2.56 -2.66
C LEU A 65 15.79 2.27 -1.88
N SER A 66 15.64 2.08 -0.57
CA SER A 66 16.63 1.43 0.29
C SER A 66 16.09 0.07 0.75
N TYR A 67 16.68 -1.02 0.30
CA TYR A 67 16.27 -2.38 0.65
C TYR A 67 17.31 -3.07 1.52
N THR A 68 17.10 -3.06 2.84
CA THR A 68 18.01 -3.67 3.80
C THR A 68 17.60 -5.12 4.08
N HIS A 69 18.43 -6.05 3.64
CA HIS A 69 18.25 -7.47 3.89
C HIS A 69 18.53 -7.83 5.38
N SER A 70 18.02 -8.98 5.81
CA SER A 70 18.27 -9.50 7.16
C SER A 70 19.74 -9.84 7.46
N SER A 71 20.60 -9.84 6.44
CA SER A 71 22.06 -9.95 6.55
C SER A 71 22.76 -8.60 6.81
N GLY A 72 22.03 -7.48 6.71
CA GLY A 72 22.59 -6.13 6.75
C GLY A 72 23.02 -5.59 5.39
N LYS A 73 23.04 -6.40 4.32
CA LYS A 73 23.29 -5.91 2.96
C LYS A 73 22.17 -4.94 2.56
N VAL A 74 22.56 -3.83 1.92
CA VAL A 74 21.62 -2.84 1.39
C VAL A 74 21.66 -2.86 -0.12
N ASP A 75 20.51 -3.02 -0.75
CA ASP A 75 20.32 -2.91 -2.19
C ASP A 75 19.52 -1.65 -2.53
N THR A 76 19.84 -1.06 -3.68
CA THR A 76 18.97 -0.12 -4.39
C THR A 76 17.89 -0.90 -5.16
N LYS A 77 16.89 -0.21 -5.71
CA LYS A 77 15.92 -0.83 -6.64
C LYS A 77 16.64 -1.56 -7.77
N ALA A 78 17.63 -0.93 -8.39
CA ALA A 78 18.34 -1.49 -9.54
C ALA A 78 19.10 -2.77 -9.17
N THR A 79 19.86 -2.78 -8.05
CA THR A 79 20.62 -3.96 -7.63
C THR A 79 19.73 -5.09 -7.16
N PHE A 80 18.62 -4.77 -6.45
CA PHE A 80 17.63 -5.75 -6.03
C PHE A 80 16.95 -6.45 -7.22
N LEU A 81 16.48 -5.69 -8.22
CA LEU A 81 15.87 -6.25 -9.44
C LEU A 81 16.88 -7.05 -10.25
N ALA A 82 18.15 -6.62 -10.31
CA ALA A 82 19.21 -7.37 -10.98
C ALA A 82 19.48 -8.72 -10.33
N ALA A 83 19.53 -8.79 -8.98
CA ALA A 83 19.73 -10.03 -8.24
C ALA A 83 18.57 -11.04 -8.45
N LEU A 84 17.33 -10.55 -8.51
CA LEU A 84 16.17 -11.38 -8.83
C LEU A 84 16.22 -11.89 -10.28
N ARG A 85 16.57 -11.02 -11.22
CA ARG A 85 16.66 -11.36 -12.65
C ARG A 85 17.74 -12.42 -12.92
N SER A 86 18.90 -12.31 -12.28
CA SER A 86 20.00 -13.26 -12.46
C SER A 86 19.79 -14.61 -11.75
N GLY A 87 18.83 -14.67 -10.82
CA GLY A 87 18.63 -15.81 -9.94
C GLY A 87 19.65 -15.91 -8.80
N GLU A 88 20.52 -14.90 -8.62
CA GLU A 88 21.40 -14.78 -7.44
C GLU A 88 20.58 -14.73 -6.15
N LEU A 89 19.42 -14.08 -6.23
CA LEU A 89 18.40 -14.03 -5.17
C LEU A 89 17.09 -14.63 -5.71
N LYS A 90 16.61 -15.70 -5.09
CA LYS A 90 15.35 -16.34 -5.49
C LYS A 90 14.51 -16.64 -4.26
N TYR A 91 13.37 -16.00 -4.14
CA TYR A 91 12.38 -16.30 -3.10
C TYR A 91 11.55 -17.51 -3.52
N GLU A 92 11.50 -18.52 -2.67
CA GLU A 92 10.67 -19.71 -2.88
C GLU A 92 9.31 -19.55 -2.18
N SER A 93 9.31 -18.97 -0.99
CA SER A 93 8.09 -18.62 -0.27
C SER A 93 8.31 -17.44 0.68
N ILE A 94 7.27 -16.66 0.85
CA ILE A 94 7.17 -15.57 1.82
C ILE A 94 5.79 -15.72 2.46
N ARG A 95 5.75 -16.07 3.75
CA ARG A 95 4.51 -16.14 4.52
C ARG A 95 4.56 -15.05 5.56
N THR A 96 3.51 -14.27 5.65
CA THR A 96 3.47 -13.13 6.58
C THR A 96 2.35 -13.28 7.60
N GLU A 97 2.60 -12.77 8.80
CA GLU A 97 1.66 -12.72 9.92
C GLU A 97 1.84 -11.42 10.71
N ASP A 98 0.88 -11.09 11.56
CA ASP A 98 0.90 -9.90 12.43
C ASP A 98 1.10 -8.59 11.67
N ILE A 99 0.56 -8.49 10.45
CA ILE A 99 0.69 -7.29 9.61
C ILE A 99 -0.09 -6.13 10.22
N LYS A 100 0.61 -5.03 10.48
CA LYS A 100 0.03 -3.77 10.97
C LYS A 100 0.40 -2.65 10.03
N THR A 101 -0.59 -2.03 9.42
CA THR A 101 -0.44 -0.85 8.56
C THR A 101 -0.90 0.39 9.29
N ARG A 102 -0.09 1.45 9.26
CA ARG A 102 -0.38 2.76 9.87
C ARG A 102 -0.18 3.83 8.80
N VAL A 103 -1.20 4.66 8.59
CA VAL A 103 -1.19 5.71 7.55
C VAL A 103 -1.04 7.08 8.18
N TYR A 104 -0.12 7.88 7.64
CA TYR A 104 0.23 9.23 8.07
C TYR A 104 0.23 10.17 6.84
N GLY A 105 -0.95 10.64 6.45
CA GLY A 105 -1.09 11.47 5.25
C GLY A 105 -0.65 10.71 3.98
N ASN A 106 0.40 11.18 3.33
CA ASN A 106 0.99 10.57 2.13
C ASN A 106 2.09 9.55 2.45
N SER A 107 2.23 9.12 3.71
CA SER A 107 3.17 8.08 4.12
C SER A 107 2.44 6.96 4.85
N ALA A 108 2.93 5.74 4.73
CA ALA A 108 2.46 4.59 5.47
C ALA A 108 3.63 3.74 5.96
N VAL A 109 3.49 3.18 7.16
CA VAL A 109 4.44 2.25 7.75
C VAL A 109 3.75 0.91 7.94
N VAL A 110 4.34 -0.14 7.42
CA VAL A 110 3.92 -1.53 7.61
C VAL A 110 4.93 -2.24 8.50
N THR A 111 4.45 -2.96 9.48
CA THR A 111 5.29 -3.83 10.31
C THR A 111 4.68 -5.22 10.36
N GLY A 112 5.50 -6.26 10.42
CA GLY A 112 5.02 -7.63 10.49
C GLY A 112 6.09 -8.65 10.85
N ARG A 113 5.66 -9.90 10.88
CA ARG A 113 6.52 -11.08 10.87
C ARG A 113 6.42 -11.78 9.53
N GLY A 114 7.46 -12.53 9.18
CA GLY A 114 7.44 -13.38 7.99
C GLY A 114 8.32 -14.61 8.18
N GLU A 115 7.91 -15.71 7.55
CA GLU A 115 8.75 -16.87 7.30
C GLU A 115 9.24 -16.77 5.85
N ILE A 116 10.55 -16.65 5.69
CA ILE A 116 11.20 -16.51 4.39
C ILE A 116 11.90 -17.80 4.03
N LYS A 117 11.61 -18.33 2.83
CA LYS A 117 12.41 -19.37 2.20
C LYS A 117 13.02 -18.79 0.94
N VAL A 118 14.35 -18.73 0.91
CA VAL A 118 15.10 -18.01 -0.12
C VAL A 118 16.39 -18.75 -0.48
N LYS A 119 16.72 -18.77 -1.76
CA LYS A 119 18.03 -19.15 -2.28
C LYS A 119 18.84 -17.89 -2.54
N SER A 120 20.05 -17.82 -1.98
CA SER A 120 21.00 -16.71 -2.19
C SER A 120 22.33 -17.32 -2.64
N GLY A 121 22.69 -17.11 -3.89
CA GLY A 121 23.78 -17.87 -4.53
C GLY A 121 23.50 -19.37 -4.46
N ASN A 122 24.40 -20.14 -3.85
CA ASN A 122 24.28 -21.58 -3.66
C ASN A 122 23.67 -22.00 -2.33
N GLN A 123 23.23 -21.05 -1.50
CA GLN A 123 22.68 -21.33 -0.16
C GLN A 123 21.16 -21.27 -0.17
N GLU A 124 20.51 -22.34 0.31
CA GLU A 124 19.09 -22.35 0.64
C GLU A 124 18.92 -21.98 2.11
N LEU A 125 18.13 -20.96 2.37
CA LEU A 125 17.93 -20.39 3.69
C LEU A 125 16.43 -20.35 4.00
N SER A 126 16.08 -20.76 5.24
CA SER A 126 14.72 -20.64 5.75
C SER A 126 14.79 -20.07 7.17
N PHE A 127 14.14 -18.95 7.42
CA PHE A 127 14.21 -18.28 8.71
C PHE A 127 13.06 -17.31 8.92
N PRO A 128 12.66 -17.10 10.20
CA PRO A 128 11.71 -16.05 10.56
C PRO A 128 12.36 -14.68 10.60
N ILE A 129 11.58 -13.66 10.23
CA ILE A 129 11.99 -12.26 10.29
C ILE A 129 10.92 -11.40 10.98
N ARG A 130 11.35 -10.26 11.48
CA ARG A 130 10.50 -9.06 11.61
C ARG A 130 10.91 -8.08 10.54
N PHE A 131 9.92 -7.31 10.04
CA PHE A 131 10.20 -6.33 9.02
C PHE A 131 9.43 -5.03 9.26
N THR A 132 9.95 -4.00 8.64
CA THR A 132 9.34 -2.67 8.54
C THR A 132 9.47 -2.17 7.11
N ASP A 133 8.35 -1.75 6.54
CA ASP A 133 8.27 -1.11 5.23
C ASP A 133 7.78 0.30 5.38
N VAL A 134 8.24 1.15 4.50
CA VAL A 134 7.75 2.51 4.35
C VAL A 134 7.27 2.72 2.92
N TYR A 135 6.02 3.16 2.82
CA TYR A 135 5.40 3.58 1.57
C TYR A 135 5.20 5.09 1.57
N VAL A 136 5.33 5.69 0.40
CA VAL A 136 4.96 7.09 0.16
C VAL A 136 4.04 7.18 -1.05
N LYS A 137 3.14 8.15 -1.03
CA LYS A 137 2.26 8.42 -2.16
C LYS A 137 2.91 9.48 -3.05
N ARG A 138 3.30 9.07 -4.27
CA ARG A 138 3.89 9.92 -5.31
C ARG A 138 3.02 9.87 -6.55
N ASP A 139 2.64 11.01 -7.09
CA ASP A 139 1.79 11.12 -8.29
C ASP A 139 0.52 10.25 -8.23
N GLY A 140 -0.13 10.27 -7.05
CA GLY A 140 -1.35 9.50 -6.79
C GLY A 140 -1.17 8.01 -6.53
N ARG A 141 0.04 7.46 -6.61
CA ARG A 141 0.36 6.04 -6.42
C ARG A 141 1.19 5.81 -5.17
N TRP A 142 0.94 4.72 -4.48
CA TRP A 142 1.77 4.27 -3.38
C TRP A 142 2.97 3.47 -3.92
N VAL A 143 4.18 3.85 -3.51
CA VAL A 143 5.43 3.16 -3.83
C VAL A 143 6.23 2.92 -2.56
N MET A 144 6.91 1.79 -2.47
CA MET A 144 7.76 1.44 -1.34
C MET A 144 9.11 2.14 -1.47
N VAL A 145 9.51 2.91 -0.45
CA VAL A 145 10.78 3.65 -0.40
C VAL A 145 11.81 2.99 0.51
N ALA A 146 11.36 2.18 1.46
CA ALA A 146 12.26 1.48 2.36
C ALA A 146 11.70 0.10 2.75
N TRP A 147 12.58 -0.86 2.84
CA TRP A 147 12.39 -2.16 3.47
C TRP A 147 13.54 -2.41 4.43
N GLN A 148 13.21 -2.92 5.59
CA GLN A 148 14.21 -3.46 6.50
C GLN A 148 13.69 -4.72 7.17
N SER A 149 14.51 -5.77 7.19
CA SER A 149 14.21 -7.00 7.91
C SER A 149 15.32 -7.38 8.88
N THR A 150 14.93 -8.09 9.95
CA THR A 150 15.83 -8.62 10.96
C THR A 150 15.44 -10.08 11.22
N ARG A 151 16.41 -10.99 11.25
CA ARG A 151 16.17 -12.39 11.65
C ARG A 151 15.74 -12.44 13.10
N ILE A 152 14.73 -13.27 13.38
CA ILE A 152 14.34 -13.59 14.76
C ILE A 152 15.29 -14.68 15.24
N ALA A 153 16.01 -14.41 16.31
CA ALA A 153 16.88 -15.44 16.94
C ALA A 153 16.02 -16.59 17.43
N GLN A 154 16.48 -17.82 17.17
CA GLN A 154 15.92 -19.00 17.81
C GLN A 154 16.40 -19.00 19.27
N GLN A 155 15.46 -19.06 20.20
CA GLN A 155 15.74 -19.24 21.63
C GLN A 155 15.97 -20.70 21.94
#